data_fb03b7b9ba3a5fdc6c6be9f99e393673
#
_entry.id   fb03b7b9ba3a5fdc6c6be9f99e393673
#
_cell.length_a   1.000
_cell.length_b   1.000
_cell.length_c   1.000
_cell.angle_alpha   90.00
_cell.angle_beta   90.00
_cell.angle_gamma   90.00
#
_symmetry.space_group_name_H-M   'P 1'
#
loop_
_entity.id
_entity.type
_entity.pdbx_description
1 polymer ?
#
loop_
_entity_poly.entity_id
_entity_poly.type
_entity_poly.pdbx_seq_one_letter_code
_entity_poly.pdbx_strand_id
1 'polypeptide(L)'
;RRICIRDRWTFASGATDKDIAEAQKMIAAKRHNTFKLKIGANPWQQDVEHVIAIKQALGSDISVRVDVNRAWSEMDCIKGIQALQDGGIDLVEQPCAIENTDALRRLTERFDVAIMADEALTGPFSAYRVAKQYGAHVFAVKIAQSGGLLEAKEVATVAKLAGIDLYGGTMLEGPIGTIASAHTFATFENLAFGTELFGPLLLTEEILTEPLQYRDFELHLPTGPGLGVVVD
;
A
#
# COMPACT_ATOMS: atom_id res chain seq x y z
N ARG A 1 -19.17 -9.44 -2.20
CA ARG A 1 -18.71 -8.06 -1.97
C ARG A 1 -18.46 -7.88 -0.47
N ARG A 2 -17.26 -7.39 -0.08
CA ARG A 2 -16.94 -7.05 1.30
C ARG A 2 -17.75 -5.82 1.72
N ILE A 3 -18.13 -5.73 2.98
CA ILE A 3 -18.83 -4.56 3.55
C ILE A 3 -17.87 -3.61 4.26
N CYS A 4 -16.63 -4.04 4.49
CA CYS A 4 -15.52 -3.26 5.03
C CYS A 4 -14.21 -3.76 4.43
N ILE A 5 -13.18 -2.95 4.50
CA ILE A 5 -11.86 -3.25 3.96
C ILE A 5 -10.81 -2.86 5.00
N ARG A 6 -9.87 -3.77 5.31
CA ARG A 6 -8.74 -3.47 6.18
C ARG A 6 -7.92 -2.36 5.58
N ASP A 7 -7.76 -1.28 6.32
CA ASP A 7 -7.04 -0.10 5.90
C ASP A 7 -5.73 0.07 6.68
N ARG A 8 -4.83 0.90 6.15
CA ARG A 8 -3.52 1.17 6.76
C ARG A 8 -3.16 2.63 6.67
N TRP A 9 -2.21 3.02 7.52
CA TRP A 9 -1.68 4.37 7.59
C TRP A 9 -0.25 4.42 7.06
N THR A 10 0.11 5.54 6.43
CA THR A 10 1.47 5.77 5.94
C THR A 10 2.14 6.89 6.69
N PHE A 11 3.36 6.62 7.16
CA PHE A 11 4.26 7.60 7.76
C PHE A 11 5.30 8.07 6.73
N ALA A 12 5.58 9.38 6.77
CA ALA A 12 6.59 10.02 5.94
C ALA A 12 7.38 11.09 6.73
N SER A 13 7.34 11.03 8.07
CA SER A 13 8.00 12.04 8.91
C SER A 13 9.51 11.88 8.97
N GLY A 14 10.02 10.66 8.81
CA GLY A 14 11.42 10.30 9.00
C GLY A 14 11.90 10.41 10.47
N ALA A 15 11.00 10.65 11.41
CA ALA A 15 11.31 10.80 12.84
C ALA A 15 10.77 9.60 13.62
N THR A 16 11.65 8.68 14.00
CA THR A 16 11.33 7.38 14.61
C THR A 16 10.40 7.49 15.81
N ASP A 17 10.73 8.32 16.79
CA ASP A 17 9.95 8.45 18.02
C ASP A 17 8.54 9.01 17.76
N LYS A 18 8.44 9.94 16.80
CA LYS A 18 7.16 10.54 16.40
C LYS A 18 6.27 9.51 15.72
N ASP A 19 6.82 8.73 14.80
CA ASP A 19 6.08 7.71 14.06
C ASP A 19 5.62 6.58 14.99
N ILE A 20 6.47 6.17 15.95
CA ILE A 20 6.11 5.20 17.01
C ILE A 20 4.93 5.72 17.85
N ALA A 21 5.04 6.96 18.35
CA ALA A 21 4.00 7.53 19.21
C ALA A 21 2.65 7.68 18.48
N GLU A 22 2.68 8.05 17.20
CA GLU A 22 1.48 8.17 16.38
C GLU A 22 0.87 6.80 16.07
N ALA A 23 1.69 5.78 15.74
CA ALA A 23 1.23 4.41 15.52
C ALA A 23 0.54 3.84 16.77
N GLN A 24 1.14 4.03 17.95
CA GLN A 24 0.56 3.58 19.22
C GLN A 24 -0.80 4.23 19.51
N LYS A 25 -0.97 5.53 19.21
CA LYS A 25 -2.26 6.22 19.32
C LYS A 25 -3.31 5.63 18.38
N MET A 26 -2.93 5.31 17.14
CA MET A 26 -3.85 4.71 16.17
C MET A 26 -4.27 3.30 16.57
N ILE A 27 -3.35 2.50 17.09
CA ILE A 27 -3.64 1.16 17.60
C ILE A 27 -4.61 1.24 18.79
N ALA A 28 -4.33 2.12 19.75
CA ALA A 28 -5.18 2.31 20.93
C ALA A 28 -6.60 2.79 20.57
N ALA A 29 -6.71 3.65 19.55
CA ALA A 29 -7.99 4.13 19.02
C ALA A 29 -8.68 3.11 18.08
N LYS A 30 -8.11 1.93 17.84
CA LYS A 30 -8.58 0.93 16.87
C LYS A 30 -8.81 1.47 15.47
N ARG A 31 -8.01 2.47 15.07
CA ARG A 31 -8.12 3.10 13.75
C ARG A 31 -7.26 2.40 12.70
N HIS A 32 -5.97 2.18 12.98
CA HIS A 32 -5.05 1.43 12.13
C HIS A 32 -4.10 0.55 12.97
N ASN A 33 -3.75 -0.63 12.45
CA ASN A 33 -2.77 -1.56 13.03
C ASN A 33 -1.83 -2.14 11.97
N THR A 34 -1.81 -1.55 10.81
CA THR A 34 -0.87 -1.83 9.73
C THR A 34 -0.30 -0.50 9.26
N PHE A 35 1.02 -0.42 9.15
CA PHE A 35 1.72 0.82 8.85
C PHE A 35 2.67 0.65 7.68
N LYS A 36 2.72 1.68 6.83
CA LYS A 36 3.70 1.79 5.76
C LYS A 36 4.62 2.98 6.04
N LEU A 37 5.90 2.84 5.82
CA LEU A 37 6.93 3.87 6.00
C LEU A 37 7.48 4.25 4.64
N LYS A 38 7.45 5.53 4.30
CA LYS A 38 8.13 6.04 3.11
C LYS A 38 9.61 6.22 3.44
N ILE A 39 10.46 5.57 2.66
CA ILE A 39 11.91 5.58 2.77
C ILE A 39 12.55 5.89 1.42
N GLY A 40 13.87 5.94 1.35
CA GLY A 40 14.61 6.23 0.09
C GLY A 40 15.14 7.66 0.00
N ALA A 41 14.84 8.52 0.99
CA ALA A 41 15.39 9.87 1.06
C ALA A 41 16.81 9.89 1.68
N ASN A 42 17.16 8.89 2.47
CA ASN A 42 18.45 8.74 3.13
C ASN A 42 19.23 7.56 2.54
N PRO A 43 20.52 7.37 2.89
CA PRO A 43 21.22 6.12 2.63
C PRO A 43 20.42 4.91 3.15
N TRP A 44 20.38 3.82 2.41
CA TRP A 44 19.56 2.66 2.74
C TRP A 44 19.77 2.12 4.16
N GLN A 45 20.97 2.24 4.73
CA GLN A 45 21.27 1.81 6.11
C GLN A 45 20.44 2.58 7.13
N GLN A 46 20.39 3.91 7.00
CA GLN A 46 19.63 4.77 7.90
C GLN A 46 18.12 4.51 7.78
N ASP A 47 17.64 4.33 6.56
CA ASP A 47 16.23 4.00 6.30
C ASP A 47 15.88 2.66 6.95
N VAL A 48 16.71 1.64 6.80
CA VAL A 48 16.51 0.32 7.40
C VAL A 48 16.53 0.39 8.92
N GLU A 49 17.50 1.10 9.52
CA GLU A 49 17.58 1.29 10.98
C GLU A 49 16.30 1.95 11.52
N HIS A 50 15.81 3.00 10.86
CA HIS A 50 14.55 3.67 11.20
C HIS A 50 13.36 2.70 11.19
N VAL A 51 13.21 1.94 10.12
CA VAL A 51 12.09 1.00 9.93
C VAL A 51 12.13 -0.13 10.97
N ILE A 52 13.30 -0.72 11.20
CA ILE A 52 13.48 -1.81 12.18
C ILE A 52 13.20 -1.32 13.60
N ALA A 53 13.66 -0.12 13.97
CA ALA A 53 13.37 0.46 15.28
C ALA A 53 11.86 0.61 15.52
N ILE A 54 11.11 1.06 14.51
CA ILE A 54 9.64 1.17 14.58
C ILE A 54 9.00 -0.22 14.70
N LYS A 55 9.42 -1.20 13.87
CA LYS A 55 8.90 -2.58 13.95
C LYS A 55 9.13 -3.19 15.34
N GLN A 56 10.31 -3.02 15.90
CA GLN A 56 10.64 -3.51 17.25
C GLN A 56 9.78 -2.85 18.34
N ALA A 57 9.56 -1.55 18.26
CA ALA A 57 8.75 -0.81 19.22
C ALA A 57 7.26 -1.17 19.17
N LEU A 58 6.74 -1.52 17.98
CA LEU A 58 5.35 -1.89 17.78
C LEU A 58 5.06 -3.38 18.04
N GLY A 59 6.08 -4.23 18.01
CA GLY A 59 5.98 -5.67 18.25
C GLY A 59 5.70 -6.50 17.00
N SER A 60 5.84 -7.83 17.15
CA SER A 60 5.76 -8.80 16.05
C SER A 60 4.40 -8.83 15.35
N ASP A 61 3.32 -8.60 16.10
CA ASP A 61 1.95 -8.74 15.62
C ASP A 61 1.48 -7.56 14.74
N ILE A 62 2.23 -6.46 14.76
CA ILE A 62 1.93 -5.29 13.94
C ILE A 62 2.64 -5.39 12.59
N SER A 63 1.87 -5.33 11.52
CA SER A 63 2.40 -5.32 10.15
C SER A 63 3.07 -3.97 9.85
N VAL A 64 4.34 -4.04 9.48
CA VAL A 64 5.13 -2.88 9.03
C VAL A 64 5.64 -3.15 7.62
N ARG A 65 5.47 -2.18 6.75
CA ARG A 65 5.80 -2.22 5.32
C ARG A 65 6.59 -0.99 4.93
N VAL A 66 7.28 -1.05 3.82
CA VAL A 66 8.02 0.10 3.31
C VAL A 66 7.67 0.41 1.86
N ASP A 67 7.73 1.69 1.53
CA ASP A 67 7.65 2.22 0.17
C ASP A 67 8.94 2.99 -0.10
N VAL A 68 9.72 2.47 -1.04
CA VAL A 68 11.03 3.02 -1.41
C VAL A 68 10.89 4.05 -2.54
N ASN A 69 9.74 4.11 -3.19
CA ASN A 69 9.44 5.00 -4.30
C ASN A 69 10.58 5.07 -5.35
N ARG A 70 11.09 3.91 -5.77
CA ARG A 70 12.12 3.74 -6.83
C ARG A 70 13.52 4.24 -6.47
N ALA A 71 13.77 4.60 -5.22
CA ALA A 71 14.97 5.36 -4.85
C ALA A 71 16.26 4.52 -4.83
N TRP A 72 16.17 3.20 -4.67
CA TRP A 72 17.36 2.38 -4.48
C TRP A 72 17.94 1.86 -5.79
N SER A 73 19.28 1.83 -5.87
CA SER A 73 19.96 1.03 -6.87
C SER A 73 19.70 -0.46 -6.64
N GLU A 74 19.90 -1.31 -7.64
CA GLU A 74 19.73 -2.76 -7.46
C GLU A 74 20.64 -3.32 -6.35
N MET A 75 21.86 -2.80 -6.23
CA MET A 75 22.78 -3.20 -5.17
C MET A 75 22.31 -2.78 -3.77
N ASP A 76 21.72 -1.60 -3.64
CA ASP A 76 21.13 -1.15 -2.38
C ASP A 76 19.85 -1.93 -2.07
N CYS A 77 19.04 -2.25 -3.10
CA CYS A 77 17.90 -3.15 -2.96
C CYS A 77 18.31 -4.50 -2.36
N ILE A 78 19.35 -5.14 -2.90
CA ILE A 78 19.81 -6.44 -2.40
C ILE A 78 20.17 -6.39 -0.92
N LYS A 79 20.88 -5.35 -0.50
CA LYS A 79 21.32 -5.20 0.91
C LYS A 79 20.17 -4.74 1.82
N GLY A 80 19.43 -3.73 1.39
CA GLY A 80 18.35 -3.14 2.17
C GLY A 80 17.18 -4.10 2.36
N ILE A 81 16.76 -4.81 1.31
CA ILE A 81 15.66 -5.77 1.38
C ILE A 81 16.05 -6.96 2.27
N GLN A 82 17.30 -7.46 2.18
CA GLN A 82 17.76 -8.50 3.09
C GLN A 82 17.63 -8.06 4.55
N ALA A 83 18.11 -6.87 4.87
CA ALA A 83 18.05 -6.38 6.25
C ALA A 83 16.60 -6.12 6.72
N LEU A 84 15.72 -5.62 5.84
CA LEU A 84 14.30 -5.45 6.13
C LEU A 84 13.61 -6.79 6.38
N GLN A 85 13.88 -7.81 5.55
CA GLN A 85 13.35 -9.16 5.72
C GLN A 85 13.79 -9.77 7.06
N ASP A 86 15.08 -9.68 7.37
CA ASP A 86 15.65 -10.16 8.65
C ASP A 86 15.05 -9.40 9.85
N GLY A 87 14.68 -8.13 9.66
CA GLY A 87 13.99 -7.28 10.63
C GLY A 87 12.49 -7.54 10.76
N GLY A 88 11.92 -8.49 9.99
CA GLY A 88 10.51 -8.89 10.08
C GLY A 88 9.56 -7.92 9.38
N ILE A 89 10.00 -7.26 8.32
CA ILE A 89 9.15 -6.41 7.48
C ILE A 89 8.37 -7.28 6.49
N ASP A 90 7.09 -6.97 6.29
CA ASP A 90 6.16 -7.84 5.56
C ASP A 90 6.13 -7.58 4.05
N LEU A 91 6.50 -6.36 3.62
CA LEU A 91 6.41 -5.95 2.22
C LEU A 91 7.33 -4.78 1.89
N VAL A 92 7.93 -4.82 0.70
CA VAL A 92 8.75 -3.75 0.12
C VAL A 92 8.13 -3.31 -1.20
N GLU A 93 7.65 -2.06 -1.24
CA GLU A 93 6.99 -1.45 -2.40
C GLU A 93 8.00 -0.72 -3.27
N GLN A 94 7.94 -0.97 -4.58
CA GLN A 94 8.69 -0.35 -5.68
C GLN A 94 10.14 0.04 -5.30
N PRO A 95 10.99 -0.94 -4.99
CA PRO A 95 12.33 -0.63 -4.45
C PRO A 95 13.26 0.02 -5.48
N CYS A 96 13.14 -0.33 -6.76
CA CYS A 96 14.01 0.14 -7.83
C CYS A 96 13.26 0.90 -8.93
N ALA A 97 14.00 1.56 -9.82
CA ALA A 97 13.46 2.33 -10.95
C ALA A 97 12.54 1.48 -11.84
N ILE A 98 11.47 2.09 -12.36
CA ILE A 98 10.44 1.41 -13.18
C ILE A 98 11.01 0.91 -14.52
N GLU A 99 12.05 1.54 -15.02
CA GLU A 99 12.74 1.13 -16.25
C GLU A 99 13.52 -0.16 -16.07
N ASN A 100 13.90 -0.49 -14.84
CA ASN A 100 14.66 -1.69 -14.50
C ASN A 100 13.74 -2.84 -14.08
N THR A 101 12.86 -3.26 -14.99
CA THR A 101 11.90 -4.36 -14.75
C THR A 101 12.60 -5.69 -14.46
N ASP A 102 13.80 -5.91 -15.03
CA ASP A 102 14.60 -7.10 -14.76
C ASP A 102 15.15 -7.12 -13.33
N ALA A 103 15.50 -5.97 -12.75
CA ALA A 103 15.87 -5.91 -11.33
C ALA A 103 14.68 -6.27 -10.45
N LEU A 104 13.49 -5.71 -10.71
CA LEU A 104 12.30 -6.03 -9.95
C LEU A 104 12.01 -7.54 -9.97
N ARG A 105 12.12 -8.19 -11.12
CA ARG A 105 12.00 -9.65 -11.27
C ARG A 105 13.04 -10.40 -10.42
N ARG A 106 14.33 -10.03 -10.53
CA ARG A 106 15.40 -10.69 -9.75
C ARG A 106 15.21 -10.53 -8.24
N LEU A 107 14.71 -9.39 -7.78
CA LEU A 107 14.38 -9.16 -6.37
C LEU A 107 13.20 -10.04 -5.93
N THR A 108 12.16 -10.14 -6.76
CA THR A 108 11.00 -11.01 -6.49
C THR A 108 11.39 -12.49 -6.40
N GLU A 109 12.29 -12.95 -7.27
CA GLU A 109 12.80 -14.32 -7.25
C GLU A 109 13.74 -14.62 -6.06
N ARG A 110 14.38 -13.58 -5.52
CA ARG A 110 15.44 -13.73 -4.52
C ARG A 110 14.93 -13.71 -3.08
N PHE A 111 13.90 -12.94 -2.78
CA PHE A 111 13.48 -12.64 -1.42
C PHE A 111 12.12 -13.24 -1.10
N ASP A 112 11.96 -13.71 0.14
CA ASP A 112 10.68 -14.22 0.66
C ASP A 112 9.75 -13.09 1.11
N VAL A 113 10.30 -11.92 1.49
CA VAL A 113 9.50 -10.73 1.77
C VAL A 113 8.74 -10.31 0.51
N ALA A 114 7.48 -9.95 0.65
CA ALA A 114 6.65 -9.57 -0.49
C ALA A 114 7.22 -8.33 -1.22
N ILE A 115 7.54 -8.48 -2.50
CA ILE A 115 7.92 -7.37 -3.38
C ILE A 115 6.67 -6.89 -4.12
N MET A 116 6.37 -5.59 -4.01
CA MET A 116 5.20 -4.98 -4.62
C MET A 116 5.59 -4.03 -5.76
N ALA A 117 4.92 -4.18 -6.89
CA ALA A 117 4.96 -3.21 -7.98
C ALA A 117 3.90 -2.13 -7.75
N ASP A 118 4.30 -0.85 -7.85
CA ASP A 118 3.42 0.32 -7.78
C ASP A 118 3.57 1.18 -9.03
N GLU A 119 4.58 2.02 -9.12
CA GLU A 119 4.74 2.93 -10.26
C GLU A 119 4.99 2.21 -11.59
N ALA A 120 5.39 0.96 -11.54
CA ALA A 120 5.47 0.10 -12.73
C ALA A 120 4.10 -0.25 -13.33
N LEU A 121 2.98 0.03 -12.61
CA LEU A 121 1.62 -0.34 -12.99
C LEU A 121 0.81 0.89 -13.39
N THR A 122 0.79 1.20 -14.67
CA THR A 122 0.04 2.36 -15.24
C THR A 122 -1.22 1.93 -16.00
N GLY A 123 -1.70 0.71 -15.75
CA GLY A 123 -2.89 0.14 -16.37
C GLY A 123 -2.74 -1.34 -16.75
N PRO A 124 -3.73 -1.93 -17.43
CA PRO A 124 -3.77 -3.37 -17.70
C PRO A 124 -2.58 -3.89 -18.51
N PHE A 125 -2.09 -3.10 -19.48
CA PHE A 125 -0.97 -3.51 -20.33
C PHE A 125 0.35 -3.58 -19.55
N SER A 126 0.63 -2.61 -18.68
CA SER A 126 1.81 -2.64 -17.82
C SER A 126 1.71 -3.78 -16.79
N ALA A 127 0.52 -4.01 -16.21
CA ALA A 127 0.25 -5.13 -15.33
C ALA A 127 0.54 -6.47 -16.01
N TYR A 128 0.09 -6.66 -17.25
CA TYR A 128 0.41 -7.85 -18.05
C TYR A 128 1.91 -8.02 -18.26
N ARG A 129 2.64 -6.93 -18.57
CA ARG A 129 4.09 -6.99 -18.76
C ARG A 129 4.83 -7.42 -17.49
N VAL A 130 4.47 -6.85 -16.33
CA VAL A 130 5.05 -7.23 -15.03
C VAL A 130 4.70 -8.67 -14.69
N ALA A 131 3.44 -9.07 -14.85
CA ALA A 131 2.97 -10.42 -14.57
C ALA A 131 3.69 -11.48 -15.43
N LYS A 132 3.86 -11.21 -16.73
CA LYS A 132 4.54 -12.12 -17.66
C LYS A 132 6.00 -12.40 -17.27
N GLN A 133 6.64 -11.48 -16.57
CA GLN A 133 8.03 -11.60 -16.13
C GLN A 133 8.16 -12.11 -14.68
N TYR A 134 7.03 -12.42 -14.00
CA TYR A 134 7.02 -12.71 -12.56
C TYR A 134 7.68 -11.60 -11.74
N GLY A 135 7.45 -10.33 -12.15
CA GLY A 135 8.15 -9.16 -11.64
C GLY A 135 7.65 -8.64 -10.30
N ALA A 136 6.66 -9.26 -9.65
CA ALA A 136 6.19 -8.87 -8.33
C ALA A 136 5.35 -9.97 -7.68
N HIS A 137 5.34 -10.02 -6.35
CA HIS A 137 4.42 -10.82 -5.55
C HIS A 137 3.07 -10.14 -5.38
N VAL A 138 3.04 -8.79 -5.40
CA VAL A 138 1.86 -7.97 -5.13
C VAL A 138 1.77 -6.83 -6.14
N PHE A 139 0.55 -6.51 -6.57
CA PHE A 139 0.25 -5.32 -7.37
C PHE A 139 -0.46 -4.26 -6.52
N ALA A 140 0.09 -3.05 -6.48
CA ALA A 140 -0.58 -1.86 -5.97
C ALA A 140 -1.55 -1.32 -7.04
N VAL A 141 -2.83 -1.46 -6.83
CA VAL A 141 -3.86 -0.97 -7.76
C VAL A 141 -4.37 0.38 -7.29
N LYS A 142 -4.23 1.40 -8.12
CA LYS A 142 -4.75 2.74 -7.89
C LYS A 142 -5.68 3.11 -9.04
N ILE A 143 -6.88 3.58 -8.77
CA ILE A 143 -7.87 3.89 -9.82
C ILE A 143 -7.33 4.96 -10.78
N ALA A 144 -6.79 6.06 -10.23
CA ALA A 144 -6.25 7.15 -11.05
C ALA A 144 -5.08 6.70 -11.91
N GLN A 145 -4.13 5.94 -11.33
CA GLN A 145 -2.94 5.43 -12.03
C GLN A 145 -3.30 4.37 -13.09
N SER A 146 -4.34 3.58 -12.85
CA SER A 146 -4.79 2.54 -13.78
C SER A 146 -5.52 3.11 -15.01
N GLY A 147 -6.05 4.34 -14.93
CA GLY A 147 -6.84 4.97 -15.98
C GLY A 147 -8.35 5.01 -15.71
N GLY A 148 -8.81 4.44 -14.59
CA GLY A 148 -10.21 4.44 -14.19
C GLY A 148 -10.63 3.18 -13.44
N LEU A 149 -11.92 3.09 -13.12
CA LEU A 149 -12.51 1.96 -12.38
C LEU A 149 -12.46 0.64 -13.16
N LEU A 150 -12.69 0.71 -14.47
CA LEU A 150 -12.71 -0.48 -15.34
C LEU A 150 -11.29 -1.00 -15.54
N GLU A 151 -10.36 -0.13 -15.84
CA GLU A 151 -8.95 -0.46 -16.01
C GLU A 151 -8.34 -1.03 -14.72
N ALA A 152 -8.71 -0.50 -13.54
CA ALA A 152 -8.30 -1.05 -12.26
C ALA A 152 -8.81 -2.48 -12.05
N LYS A 153 -10.03 -2.80 -12.50
CA LYS A 153 -10.57 -4.17 -12.49
C LYS A 153 -9.85 -5.09 -13.47
N GLU A 154 -9.43 -4.57 -14.63
CA GLU A 154 -8.64 -5.34 -15.60
C GLU A 154 -7.25 -5.65 -15.03
N VAL A 155 -6.60 -4.69 -14.35
CA VAL A 155 -5.34 -4.93 -13.61
C VAL A 155 -5.52 -6.04 -12.58
N ALA A 156 -6.62 -6.00 -11.81
CA ALA A 156 -6.93 -7.05 -10.83
C ALA A 156 -7.19 -8.42 -11.49
N THR A 157 -7.77 -8.43 -12.69
CA THR A 157 -7.97 -9.67 -13.47
C THR A 157 -6.64 -10.26 -13.92
N VAL A 158 -5.72 -9.42 -14.40
CA VAL A 158 -4.36 -9.85 -14.76
C VAL A 158 -3.64 -10.46 -13.55
N ALA A 159 -3.69 -9.78 -12.41
CA ALA A 159 -3.09 -10.27 -11.17
C ALA A 159 -3.66 -11.64 -10.76
N LYS A 160 -5.00 -11.78 -10.77
CA LYS A 160 -5.68 -13.04 -10.46
C LYS A 160 -5.20 -14.20 -11.37
N LEU A 161 -5.13 -13.95 -12.68
CA LEU A 161 -4.71 -14.98 -13.66
C LEU A 161 -3.24 -15.37 -13.51
N ALA A 162 -2.41 -14.44 -13.02
CA ALA A 162 -0.99 -14.66 -12.79
C ALA A 162 -0.67 -15.18 -11.38
N GLY A 163 -1.66 -15.32 -10.49
CA GLY A 163 -1.43 -15.73 -9.10
C GLY A 163 -0.75 -14.66 -8.25
N ILE A 164 -0.88 -13.37 -8.63
CA ILE A 164 -0.31 -12.21 -7.94
C ILE A 164 -1.35 -11.64 -6.99
N ASP A 165 -0.95 -11.32 -5.76
CA ASP A 165 -1.81 -10.71 -4.76
C ASP A 165 -2.05 -9.22 -5.03
N LEU A 166 -3.09 -8.68 -4.42
CA LEU A 166 -3.51 -7.29 -4.60
C LEU A 166 -3.41 -6.47 -3.31
N TYR A 167 -3.11 -5.23 -3.53
CA TYR A 167 -3.13 -4.12 -2.60
C TYR A 167 -3.90 -2.95 -3.23
N GLY A 168 -4.85 -2.39 -2.51
CA GLY A 168 -5.55 -1.18 -2.94
C GLY A 168 -4.78 0.07 -2.53
N GLY A 169 -4.06 0.66 -3.48
CA GLY A 169 -3.27 1.87 -3.25
C GLY A 169 -4.08 3.16 -3.35
N THR A 170 -3.45 4.28 -3.06
CA THR A 170 -4.01 5.63 -3.12
C THR A 170 -3.07 6.62 -3.79
N MET A 171 -3.64 7.70 -4.31
CA MET A 171 -2.94 8.95 -4.65
C MET A 171 -3.33 10.07 -3.66
N LEU A 172 -3.75 9.69 -2.44
CA LEU A 172 -4.27 10.57 -1.39
C LEU A 172 -5.56 11.29 -1.82
N GLU A 173 -6.45 10.57 -2.49
CA GLU A 173 -7.73 11.09 -2.93
C GLU A 173 -8.58 11.56 -1.74
N GLY A 174 -9.38 12.61 -1.98
CA GLY A 174 -10.44 13.03 -1.07
C GLY A 174 -11.56 11.96 -0.96
N PRO A 175 -12.61 12.20 -0.17
CA PRO A 175 -13.57 11.18 0.20
C PRO A 175 -14.31 10.56 -1.00
N ILE A 176 -14.58 11.30 -2.06
CA ILE A 176 -15.26 10.77 -3.26
C ILE A 176 -14.38 9.74 -3.99
N GLY A 177 -13.12 10.08 -4.26
CA GLY A 177 -12.17 9.17 -4.90
C GLY A 177 -11.85 7.97 -4.02
N THR A 178 -11.71 8.18 -2.73
CA THR A 178 -11.47 7.14 -1.74
C THR A 178 -12.61 6.12 -1.69
N ILE A 179 -13.87 6.58 -1.63
CA ILE A 179 -14.99 5.64 -1.56
C ILE A 179 -15.24 4.93 -2.90
N ALA A 180 -14.98 5.58 -4.04
CA ALA A 180 -14.99 4.93 -5.35
C ALA A 180 -13.93 3.81 -5.43
N SER A 181 -12.72 4.07 -4.93
CA SER A 181 -11.64 3.10 -4.80
C SER A 181 -12.05 1.94 -3.89
N ALA A 182 -12.59 2.23 -2.71
CA ALA A 182 -13.03 1.24 -1.75
C ALA A 182 -14.12 0.30 -2.31
N HIS A 183 -15.12 0.83 -2.99
CA HIS A 183 -16.15 0.02 -3.64
C HIS A 183 -15.58 -0.90 -4.72
N THR A 184 -14.61 -0.41 -5.50
CA THR A 184 -13.92 -1.20 -6.52
C THR A 184 -13.08 -2.31 -5.89
N PHE A 185 -12.24 -1.97 -4.93
CA PHE A 185 -11.36 -2.92 -4.25
C PHE A 185 -12.15 -3.99 -3.46
N ALA A 186 -13.33 -3.64 -2.94
CA ALA A 186 -14.22 -4.60 -2.30
C ALA A 186 -14.69 -5.74 -3.22
N THR A 187 -14.54 -5.58 -4.54
CA THR A 187 -14.86 -6.62 -5.54
C THR A 187 -13.67 -7.52 -5.87
N PHE A 188 -12.47 -7.19 -5.42
CA PHE A 188 -11.27 -7.98 -5.73
C PHE A 188 -11.23 -9.25 -4.88
N GLU A 189 -10.95 -10.39 -5.49
CA GLU A 189 -10.94 -11.70 -4.81
C GLU A 189 -9.67 -11.87 -3.95
N ASN A 190 -8.51 -11.47 -4.47
CA ASN A 190 -7.19 -11.67 -3.88
C ASN A 190 -6.59 -10.39 -3.26
N LEU A 191 -7.40 -9.56 -2.61
CA LEU A 191 -6.96 -8.36 -1.89
C LEU A 191 -6.31 -8.75 -0.53
N ALA A 192 -5.23 -9.54 -0.60
CA ALA A 192 -4.59 -10.11 0.58
C ALA A 192 -3.86 -9.05 1.41
N PHE A 193 -3.36 -8.01 0.76
CA PHE A 193 -2.58 -6.97 1.42
C PHE A 193 -3.40 -5.75 1.87
N GLY A 194 -4.75 -5.79 1.76
CA GLY A 194 -5.64 -4.72 2.22
C GLY A 194 -5.54 -3.44 1.39
N THR A 195 -5.80 -2.28 2.01
CA THR A 195 -5.83 -1.00 1.30
C THR A 195 -5.06 0.11 2.02
N GLU A 196 -4.88 1.23 1.35
CA GLU A 196 -4.33 2.50 1.86
C GLU A 196 -5.28 3.62 1.42
N LEU A 197 -6.36 3.80 2.17
CA LEU A 197 -7.46 4.69 1.81
C LEU A 197 -7.69 5.80 2.84
N PHE A 198 -6.63 6.24 3.51
CA PHE A 198 -6.68 7.22 4.59
C PHE A 198 -6.68 8.69 4.13
N GLY A 199 -6.63 8.98 2.82
CA GLY A 199 -6.58 10.34 2.29
C GLY A 199 -7.59 11.32 2.92
N PRO A 200 -8.86 10.94 3.11
CA PRO A 200 -9.85 11.80 3.78
C PRO A 200 -9.48 12.20 5.21
N LEU A 201 -8.72 11.39 5.93
CA LEU A 201 -8.28 11.69 7.29
C LEU A 201 -7.17 12.75 7.37
N LEU A 202 -6.62 13.18 6.23
CA LEU A 202 -5.62 14.26 6.13
C LEU A 202 -6.27 15.63 5.85
N LEU A 203 -7.55 15.67 5.48
CA LEU A 203 -8.24 16.90 5.16
C LEU A 203 -8.53 17.70 6.43
N THR A 204 -8.46 19.02 6.32
CA THR A 204 -8.80 19.95 7.41
C THR A 204 -10.28 20.29 7.42
N GLU A 205 -10.97 20.07 6.31
CA GLU A 205 -12.40 20.33 6.14
C GLU A 205 -13.09 19.09 5.58
N GLU A 206 -14.24 18.75 6.15
CA GLU A 206 -15.08 17.66 5.63
C GLU A 206 -15.97 18.21 4.51
N ILE A 207 -16.08 17.45 3.42
CA ILE A 207 -16.94 17.80 2.27
C ILE A 207 -18.16 16.88 2.15
N LEU A 208 -18.27 15.90 3.02
CA LEU A 208 -19.43 15.01 3.08
C LEU A 208 -20.34 15.42 4.24
N THR A 209 -21.64 15.29 4.07
CA THR A 209 -22.60 15.49 5.16
C THR A 209 -22.36 14.54 6.33
N GLU A 210 -21.86 13.32 6.05
CA GLU A 210 -21.42 12.34 7.03
C GLU A 210 -20.04 11.82 6.67
N PRO A 211 -19.00 11.94 7.56
CA PRO A 211 -17.66 11.45 7.29
C PRO A 211 -17.60 9.94 7.06
N LEU A 212 -16.61 9.49 6.28
CA LEU A 212 -16.33 8.08 6.08
C LEU A 212 -15.97 7.40 7.42
N GLN A 213 -16.44 6.19 7.62
CA GLN A 213 -16.32 5.46 8.89
C GLN A 213 -15.07 4.56 8.90
N TYR A 214 -14.06 4.97 9.68
CA TYR A 214 -12.85 4.18 9.97
C TYR A 214 -12.92 3.67 11.41
N ARG A 215 -13.16 2.38 11.57
CA ARG A 215 -13.25 1.74 12.90
C ARG A 215 -12.83 0.28 12.81
N ASP A 216 -12.38 -0.26 13.93
CA ASP A 216 -11.94 -1.66 14.04
C ASP A 216 -10.88 -2.04 12.99
N PHE A 217 -9.98 -1.07 12.67
CA PHE A 217 -8.91 -1.17 11.67
C PHE A 217 -9.39 -1.30 10.22
N GLU A 218 -10.64 -0.92 9.94
CA GLU A 218 -11.26 -1.05 8.63
C GLU A 218 -11.99 0.23 8.20
N LEU A 219 -12.00 0.49 6.89
CA LEU A 219 -12.91 1.43 6.25
C LEU A 219 -14.23 0.72 5.96
N HIS A 220 -15.32 1.20 6.52
CA HIS A 220 -16.66 0.68 6.30
C HIS A 220 -17.30 1.30 5.06
N LEU A 221 -17.83 0.44 4.19
CA LEU A 221 -18.44 0.87 2.93
C LEU A 221 -19.89 1.32 3.17
N PRO A 222 -20.27 2.54 2.75
CA PRO A 222 -21.66 2.96 2.79
C PRO A 222 -22.52 2.12 1.83
N THR A 223 -23.80 2.00 2.16
CA THR A 223 -24.76 1.13 1.43
C THR A 223 -25.83 1.91 0.66
N GLY A 224 -25.80 3.24 0.67
CA GLY A 224 -26.72 4.10 -0.06
C GLY A 224 -26.59 4.02 -1.60
N PRO A 225 -27.47 4.66 -2.34
CA PRO A 225 -27.40 4.73 -3.80
C PRO A 225 -26.09 5.36 -4.30
N GLY A 226 -25.63 4.98 -5.48
CA GLY A 226 -24.39 5.45 -6.08
C GLY A 226 -23.18 5.04 -5.25
N LEU A 227 -22.37 6.00 -4.81
CA LEU A 227 -21.23 5.79 -3.90
C LEU A 227 -21.65 5.65 -2.43
N GLY A 228 -22.93 5.95 -2.13
CA GLY A 228 -23.48 5.89 -0.78
C GLY A 228 -23.09 7.05 0.13
N VAL A 229 -22.59 8.15 -0.45
CA VAL A 229 -22.22 9.39 0.26
C VAL A 229 -22.91 10.59 -0.35
N VAL A 230 -23.07 11.64 0.43
CA VAL A 230 -23.69 12.93 0.01
C VAL A 230 -22.66 14.02 0.28
N VAL A 231 -22.47 14.89 -0.73
CA VAL A 231 -21.63 16.08 -0.65
C VAL A 231 -22.44 17.22 -0.05
N ASP A 232 -21.85 17.97 0.89
CA ASP A 232 -22.49 19.14 1.51
C ASP A 232 -22.45 20.35 0.56
#